data_b7b7269f74c77946ee2edfa2c20481cd
#
_entry.id   b7b7269f74c77946ee2edfa2c20481cd
#
_cell.length_a   1.000
_cell.length_b   1.000
_cell.length_c   1.000
_cell.angle_alpha   90.00
_cell.angle_beta   90.00
_cell.angle_gamma   90.00
#
_symmetry.space_group_name_H-M   'P 1'
#
loop_
_entity.id
_entity.type
_entity.pdbx_description
1 polymer ?
#
loop_
_entity_poly.entity_id
_entity_poly.type
_entity_poly.pdbx_seq_one_letter_code
_entity_poly.pdbx_strand_id
1 'polypeptide(L)'
;MKRIFVPLLLLLSLACKEKQKAPLTAQEIVDKSIEDSGGKLYEDHKTFFEFRDRKYVSENNNGKKVLKRIFKVDSVTITDVKTGNDFQRFMNDSLVAVSDSIATKYANSVNSVHYFARLPYGLNDPAVKKELLGKETIEGKRYHKIKVTFDQNGGGEDYDDVYVYWFDVENFKPMYLAYSFHVDGGGQRFRKAYNERYVNGIRFVDYDNYKPKDKDSDILQIGQLFNKEELELLSKIELTDIKVEQD
;
A
#
# COMPACT_ATOMS: atom_id res chain seq x y z
N MET A 1 -8.98 -47.20 71.40
CA MET A 1 -8.37 -46.04 70.72
C MET A 1 -8.42 -46.30 69.20
N LYS A 2 -9.38 -45.69 68.44
CA LYS A 2 -9.56 -45.86 67.00
C LYS A 2 -8.79 -44.71 66.34
N ARG A 3 -7.77 -45.03 65.53
CA ARG A 3 -7.02 -44.06 64.73
C ARG A 3 -7.78 -43.83 63.41
N ILE A 4 -8.23 -42.58 63.18
CA ILE A 4 -8.88 -42.15 62.00
C ILE A 4 -7.75 -41.72 61.01
N PHE A 5 -7.65 -42.43 59.89
CA PHE A 5 -6.74 -42.10 58.76
C PHE A 5 -7.48 -41.16 57.81
N VAL A 6 -7.08 -39.90 57.75
CA VAL A 6 -7.60 -38.91 56.73
C VAL A 6 -6.72 -38.99 55.51
N PRO A 7 -7.24 -39.36 54.34
CA PRO A 7 -6.44 -39.31 53.12
C PRO A 7 -6.33 -37.87 52.65
N LEU A 8 -5.11 -37.34 52.56
CA LEU A 8 -4.77 -36.04 51.95
C LEU A 8 -4.90 -36.15 50.43
N LEU A 9 -6.01 -35.62 49.88
CA LEU A 9 -6.26 -35.56 48.44
C LEU A 9 -5.40 -34.46 47.83
N LEU A 10 -4.30 -34.82 47.14
CA LEU A 10 -3.41 -33.90 46.42
C LEU A 10 -4.07 -33.49 45.11
N LEU A 11 -4.68 -32.29 45.06
CA LEU A 11 -5.20 -31.67 43.85
C LEU A 11 -4.01 -31.20 42.98
N LEU A 12 -3.65 -31.99 41.99
CA LEU A 12 -2.74 -31.58 40.91
C LEU A 12 -3.48 -30.61 39.99
N SER A 13 -3.27 -29.29 40.21
CA SER A 13 -3.68 -28.26 39.26
C SER A 13 -2.82 -28.34 38.00
N LEU A 14 -3.36 -28.98 36.97
CA LEU A 14 -2.84 -28.90 35.60
C LEU A 14 -3.02 -27.45 35.09
N ALA A 15 -2.04 -26.59 35.35
CA ALA A 15 -1.96 -25.28 34.72
C ALA A 15 -1.61 -25.52 33.21
N CYS A 16 -2.64 -25.56 32.38
CA CYS A 16 -2.41 -25.39 30.93
C CYS A 16 -1.75 -24.04 30.73
N LYS A 17 -0.44 -24.01 30.50
CA LYS A 17 0.24 -22.84 29.91
C LYS A 17 -0.30 -22.66 28.49
N GLU A 18 -1.21 -21.69 28.30
CA GLU A 18 -1.48 -21.20 26.96
C GLU A 18 -0.14 -20.86 26.29
N LYS A 19 0.17 -21.54 25.18
CA LYS A 19 1.30 -21.18 24.35
C LYS A 19 1.06 -19.75 23.90
N GLN A 20 1.81 -18.79 24.44
CA GLN A 20 1.82 -17.43 23.93
C GLN A 20 2.11 -17.51 22.42
N LYS A 21 1.15 -17.10 21.61
CA LYS A 21 1.32 -17.02 20.17
C LYS A 21 2.52 -16.12 19.88
N ALA A 22 3.49 -16.60 19.10
CA ALA A 22 4.63 -15.77 18.70
C ALA A 22 4.13 -14.45 18.08
N PRO A 23 4.84 -13.34 18.31
CA PRO A 23 4.46 -12.07 17.68
C PRO A 23 4.51 -12.22 16.17
N LEU A 24 3.54 -11.59 15.48
CA LEU A 24 3.49 -11.60 14.02
C LEU A 24 4.73 -10.93 13.41
N THR A 25 5.20 -11.48 12.32
CA THR A 25 6.25 -10.88 11.46
C THR A 25 5.65 -9.79 10.54
N ALA A 26 6.51 -8.94 9.96
CA ALA A 26 6.09 -7.98 8.95
C ALA A 26 5.42 -8.66 7.74
N GLN A 27 5.95 -9.82 7.33
CA GLN A 27 5.38 -10.59 6.21
C GLN A 27 3.97 -11.09 6.53
N GLU A 28 3.76 -11.70 7.69
CA GLU A 28 2.43 -12.20 8.09
C GLU A 28 1.38 -11.09 8.20
N ILE A 29 1.78 -9.89 8.64
CA ILE A 29 0.88 -8.72 8.72
C ILE A 29 0.48 -8.28 7.32
N VAL A 30 1.45 -8.18 6.40
CA VAL A 30 1.19 -7.78 5.01
C VAL A 30 0.36 -8.82 4.27
N ASP A 31 0.63 -10.12 4.46
CA ASP A 31 -0.14 -11.20 3.83
C ASP A 31 -1.62 -11.16 4.24
N LYS A 32 -1.90 -11.00 5.54
CA LYS A 32 -3.27 -10.82 6.04
C LYS A 32 -3.93 -9.57 5.46
N SER A 33 -3.18 -8.47 5.37
CA SER A 33 -3.67 -7.23 4.80
C SER A 33 -4.06 -7.38 3.32
N ILE A 34 -3.25 -8.09 2.54
CA ILE A 34 -3.52 -8.38 1.13
C ILE A 34 -4.75 -9.27 1.00
N GLU A 35 -4.84 -10.33 1.80
CA GLU A 35 -5.97 -11.26 1.79
C GLU A 35 -7.28 -10.51 2.09
N ASP A 36 -7.33 -9.71 3.17
CA ASP A 36 -8.50 -8.95 3.58
C ASP A 36 -8.88 -7.83 2.60
N SER A 37 -7.93 -7.39 1.75
CA SER A 37 -8.15 -6.32 0.77
C SER A 37 -8.56 -6.82 -0.62
N GLY A 38 -8.68 -8.12 -0.83
CA GLY A 38 -9.10 -8.72 -2.10
C GLY A 38 -8.22 -9.87 -2.58
N GLY A 39 -7.01 -10.03 -2.03
CA GLY A 39 -6.15 -11.18 -2.31
C GLY A 39 -5.95 -11.44 -3.81
N LYS A 40 -6.29 -12.66 -4.24
CA LYS A 40 -6.15 -13.09 -5.64
C LYS A 40 -7.03 -12.33 -6.64
N LEU A 41 -8.09 -11.66 -6.19
CA LEU A 41 -8.93 -10.86 -7.09
C LEU A 41 -8.14 -9.77 -7.82
N TYR A 42 -7.04 -9.29 -7.24
CA TYR A 42 -6.15 -8.33 -7.92
C TYR A 42 -5.45 -8.92 -9.17
N GLU A 43 -5.33 -10.24 -9.25
CA GLU A 43 -4.71 -10.95 -10.38
C GLU A 43 -5.73 -11.33 -11.44
N ASP A 44 -6.95 -11.69 -11.00
CA ASP A 44 -7.99 -12.31 -11.82
C ASP A 44 -9.05 -11.30 -12.31
N HIS A 45 -8.89 -10.02 -11.98
CA HIS A 45 -9.88 -9.00 -12.30
C HIS A 45 -9.25 -7.76 -12.94
N LYS A 46 -9.98 -7.23 -13.90
CA LYS A 46 -9.72 -5.93 -14.50
C LYS A 46 -10.31 -4.83 -13.63
N THR A 47 -9.50 -3.82 -13.31
CA THR A 47 -9.93 -2.69 -12.49
C THR A 47 -9.88 -1.40 -13.29
N PHE A 48 -10.89 -0.56 -13.09
CA PHE A 48 -11.00 0.78 -13.67
C PHE A 48 -11.23 1.79 -12.57
N PHE A 49 -10.64 2.96 -12.68
CA PHE A 49 -10.96 4.10 -11.84
C PHE A 49 -10.55 5.40 -12.52
N GLU A 50 -11.10 6.51 -12.04
CA GLU A 50 -10.67 7.84 -12.44
C GLU A 50 -9.93 8.53 -11.29
N PHE A 51 -8.88 9.27 -11.64
CA PHE A 51 -8.12 10.12 -10.74
C PHE A 51 -7.60 11.35 -11.50
N ARG A 52 -7.97 12.57 -11.06
CA ARG A 52 -7.54 13.84 -11.67
C ARG A 52 -7.79 13.88 -13.18
N ASP A 53 -9.01 13.72 -13.60
CA ASP A 53 -9.46 13.77 -15.01
C ASP A 53 -8.79 12.73 -15.93
N ARG A 54 -8.23 11.67 -15.36
CA ARG A 54 -7.59 10.57 -16.09
C ARG A 54 -8.18 9.25 -15.69
N LYS A 55 -8.40 8.40 -16.70
CA LYS A 55 -8.84 7.02 -16.51
C LYS A 55 -7.63 6.11 -16.35
N TYR A 56 -7.72 5.20 -15.41
CA TYR A 56 -6.71 4.18 -15.16
C TYR A 56 -7.33 2.81 -15.30
N VAL A 57 -6.60 1.90 -15.94
CA VAL A 57 -7.02 0.51 -16.14
C VAL A 57 -5.87 -0.41 -15.76
N SER A 58 -6.16 -1.41 -14.92
CA SER A 58 -5.23 -2.50 -14.64
C SER A 58 -5.90 -3.81 -15.06
N GLU A 59 -5.20 -4.59 -15.89
CA GLU A 59 -5.68 -5.88 -16.39
C GLU A 59 -4.53 -6.89 -16.43
N ASN A 60 -4.86 -8.17 -16.46
CA ASN A 60 -3.91 -9.24 -16.68
C ASN A 60 -4.05 -9.74 -18.13
N ASN A 61 -2.98 -9.71 -18.89
CA ASN A 61 -2.97 -10.26 -20.25
C ASN A 61 -1.95 -11.40 -20.32
N ASN A 62 -2.44 -12.63 -20.36
CA ASN A 62 -1.61 -13.85 -20.41
C ASN A 62 -0.54 -13.91 -19.30
N GLY A 63 -0.92 -13.60 -18.06
CA GLY A 63 -0.03 -13.59 -16.89
C GLY A 63 0.87 -12.35 -16.79
N LYS A 64 0.74 -11.38 -17.69
CA LYS A 64 1.44 -10.11 -17.64
C LYS A 64 0.50 -8.99 -17.20
N LYS A 65 0.87 -8.30 -16.14
CA LYS A 65 0.17 -7.12 -15.65
C LYS A 65 0.34 -5.96 -16.63
N VAL A 66 -0.78 -5.42 -17.10
CA VAL A 66 -0.84 -4.25 -17.99
C VAL A 66 -1.49 -3.09 -17.24
N LEU A 67 -0.80 -1.97 -17.17
CA LEU A 67 -1.28 -0.74 -16.52
C LEU A 67 -1.47 0.33 -17.59
N LYS A 68 -2.66 0.94 -17.61
CA LYS A 68 -2.99 1.98 -18.58
C LYS A 68 -3.37 3.28 -17.88
N ARG A 69 -3.06 4.40 -18.53
CA ARG A 69 -3.56 5.73 -18.21
C ARG A 69 -4.11 6.36 -19.49
N ILE A 70 -5.35 6.80 -19.46
CA ILE A 70 -6.06 7.36 -20.62
C ILE A 70 -6.54 8.76 -20.25
N PHE A 71 -6.25 9.74 -21.11
CA PHE A 71 -6.66 11.12 -20.91
C PHE A 71 -6.76 11.86 -22.27
N LYS A 72 -7.36 13.03 -22.25
CA LYS A 72 -7.46 13.88 -23.44
C LYS A 72 -6.63 15.15 -23.29
N VAL A 73 -5.99 15.55 -24.38
CA VAL A 73 -5.41 16.87 -24.54
C VAL A 73 -6.07 17.46 -25.80
N ASP A 74 -6.87 18.50 -25.61
CA ASP A 74 -7.76 19.03 -26.66
C ASP A 74 -8.67 17.93 -27.23
N SER A 75 -8.57 17.64 -28.52
CA SER A 75 -9.33 16.58 -29.20
C SER A 75 -8.59 15.24 -29.31
N VAL A 76 -7.33 15.17 -28.84
CA VAL A 76 -6.48 13.98 -28.95
C VAL A 76 -6.62 13.13 -27.70
N THR A 77 -6.99 11.86 -27.87
CA THR A 77 -6.94 10.86 -26.81
C THR A 77 -5.53 10.30 -26.71
N ILE A 78 -4.95 10.38 -25.52
CA ILE A 78 -3.63 9.80 -25.20
C ILE A 78 -3.85 8.57 -24.34
N THR A 79 -3.25 7.45 -24.75
CA THR A 79 -3.22 6.21 -23.98
C THR A 79 -1.77 5.81 -23.71
N ASP A 80 -1.39 5.81 -22.44
CA ASP A 80 -0.11 5.29 -21.96
C ASP A 80 -0.31 3.86 -21.49
N VAL A 81 0.54 2.94 -21.92
CA VAL A 81 0.49 1.51 -21.58
C VAL A 81 1.84 1.08 -21.02
N LYS A 82 1.84 0.54 -19.80
CA LYS A 82 3.01 -0.05 -19.15
C LYS A 82 2.80 -1.54 -18.98
N THR A 83 3.74 -2.35 -19.47
CA THR A 83 3.75 -3.82 -19.32
C THR A 83 5.14 -4.26 -18.87
N GLY A 84 5.29 -4.70 -17.64
CA GLY A 84 6.63 -4.96 -17.09
C GLY A 84 7.50 -3.69 -17.14
N ASN A 85 8.65 -3.77 -17.85
CA ASN A 85 9.54 -2.63 -18.08
C ASN A 85 9.24 -1.86 -19.37
N ASP A 86 8.34 -2.38 -20.19
CA ASP A 86 8.01 -1.76 -21.48
C ASP A 86 6.98 -0.63 -21.29
N PHE A 87 7.13 0.42 -22.10
CA PHE A 87 6.20 1.53 -22.17
C PHE A 87 5.85 1.86 -23.61
N GLN A 88 4.58 2.11 -23.87
CA GLN A 88 4.06 2.54 -25.15
C GLN A 88 3.10 3.72 -24.96
N ARG A 89 3.14 4.68 -25.88
CA ARG A 89 2.15 5.78 -25.95
C ARG A 89 1.41 5.72 -27.26
N PHE A 90 0.10 5.86 -27.20
CA PHE A 90 -0.77 5.98 -28.34
C PHE A 90 -1.43 7.36 -28.34
N MET A 91 -1.62 7.94 -29.53
CA MET A 91 -2.40 9.15 -29.77
C MET A 91 -3.47 8.84 -30.82
N ASN A 92 -4.76 8.94 -30.43
CA ASN A 92 -5.89 8.48 -31.27
C ASN A 92 -5.63 7.08 -31.85
N ASP A 93 -5.24 6.12 -30.97
CA ASP A 93 -4.93 4.71 -31.28
C ASP A 93 -3.69 4.46 -32.15
N SER A 94 -2.99 5.51 -32.59
CA SER A 94 -1.72 5.39 -33.31
C SER A 94 -0.52 5.39 -32.37
N LEU A 95 0.36 4.39 -32.52
CA LEU A 95 1.60 4.30 -31.72
C LEU A 95 2.51 5.49 -32.05
N VAL A 96 2.99 6.16 -30.98
CA VAL A 96 3.87 7.32 -31.09
C VAL A 96 5.23 7.01 -30.48
N ALA A 97 6.30 7.30 -31.17
CA ALA A 97 7.65 7.19 -30.64
C ALA A 97 7.90 8.27 -29.59
N VAL A 98 8.43 7.86 -28.44
CA VAL A 98 8.91 8.74 -27.38
C VAL A 98 10.35 8.36 -27.04
N SER A 99 11.17 9.33 -26.62
CA SER A 99 12.55 9.01 -26.18
C SER A 99 12.54 8.18 -24.90
N ASP A 100 13.57 7.39 -24.67
CA ASP A 100 13.66 6.48 -23.52
C ASP A 100 13.48 7.21 -22.17
N SER A 101 14.10 8.40 -22.03
CA SER A 101 13.97 9.20 -20.79
C SER A 101 12.54 9.68 -20.56
N ILE A 102 11.79 10.02 -21.62
CA ILE A 102 10.39 10.42 -21.52
C ILE A 102 9.51 9.19 -21.26
N ALA A 103 9.79 8.06 -21.92
CA ALA A 103 9.09 6.80 -21.71
C ALA A 103 9.18 6.36 -20.25
N THR A 104 10.38 6.40 -19.67
CA THR A 104 10.62 6.09 -18.26
C THR A 104 9.83 7.01 -17.33
N LYS A 105 9.90 8.32 -17.55
CA LYS A 105 9.14 9.30 -16.75
C LYS A 105 7.63 9.04 -16.78
N TYR A 106 7.09 8.73 -17.96
CA TYR A 106 5.66 8.43 -18.10
C TYR A 106 5.30 7.08 -17.48
N ALA A 107 6.13 6.05 -17.67
CA ALA A 107 5.94 4.73 -17.06
C ALA A 107 5.88 4.83 -15.53
N ASN A 108 6.80 5.58 -14.91
CA ASN A 108 6.82 5.81 -13.46
C ASN A 108 5.58 6.57 -12.99
N SER A 109 5.14 7.58 -13.75
CA SER A 109 3.90 8.31 -13.44
C SER A 109 2.65 7.43 -13.54
N VAL A 110 2.59 6.49 -14.49
CA VAL A 110 1.50 5.49 -14.56
C VAL A 110 1.57 4.54 -13.37
N ASN A 111 2.76 4.00 -13.11
CA ASN A 111 2.99 3.04 -12.03
C ASN A 111 2.62 3.60 -10.66
N SER A 112 3.02 4.83 -10.34
CA SER A 112 2.80 5.43 -9.03
C SER A 112 1.33 5.55 -8.65
N VAL A 113 0.45 5.86 -9.63
CA VAL A 113 -1.00 5.95 -9.39
C VAL A 113 -1.60 4.56 -9.17
N HIS A 114 -1.26 3.60 -10.01
CA HIS A 114 -1.71 2.21 -9.83
C HIS A 114 -1.19 1.59 -8.53
N TYR A 115 0.03 1.93 -8.11
CA TYR A 115 0.62 1.44 -6.87
C TYR A 115 -0.22 1.86 -5.65
N PHE A 116 -0.48 3.15 -5.47
CA PHE A 116 -1.24 3.59 -4.30
C PHE A 116 -2.72 3.19 -4.36
N ALA A 117 -3.33 3.12 -5.55
CA ALA A 117 -4.73 2.73 -5.70
C ALA A 117 -4.98 1.25 -5.38
N ARG A 118 -3.95 0.41 -5.46
CA ARG A 118 -4.01 -1.04 -5.26
C ARG A 118 -3.36 -1.51 -3.96
N LEU A 119 -2.97 -0.60 -3.07
CA LEU A 119 -2.43 -1.00 -1.77
C LEU A 119 -3.46 -1.81 -0.98
N PRO A 120 -2.99 -2.88 -0.29
CA PRO A 120 -1.61 -3.30 -0.04
C PRO A 120 -1.02 -4.32 -1.05
N TYR A 121 -1.71 -4.65 -2.14
CA TYR A 121 -1.37 -5.77 -3.01
C TYR A 121 0.10 -5.78 -3.48
N GLY A 122 0.67 -4.65 -3.91
CA GLY A 122 2.06 -4.56 -4.39
C GLY A 122 3.14 -4.75 -3.32
N LEU A 123 2.76 -4.86 -2.04
CA LEU A 123 3.74 -5.05 -0.94
C LEU A 123 4.37 -6.45 -0.89
N ASN A 124 3.92 -7.38 -1.73
CA ASN A 124 4.55 -8.71 -1.89
C ASN A 124 5.34 -8.86 -3.20
N ASP A 125 5.54 -7.76 -3.94
CA ASP A 125 6.42 -7.79 -5.11
C ASP A 125 7.85 -8.20 -4.70
N PRO A 126 8.59 -8.95 -5.53
CA PRO A 126 9.89 -9.54 -5.16
C PRO A 126 10.95 -8.55 -4.68
N ALA A 127 10.90 -7.30 -5.18
CA ALA A 127 11.84 -6.26 -4.79
C ALA A 127 11.54 -5.62 -3.42
N VAL A 128 10.40 -5.93 -2.79
CA VAL A 128 9.92 -5.27 -1.57
C VAL A 128 10.52 -5.93 -0.33
N LYS A 129 11.25 -5.14 0.47
CA LYS A 129 11.79 -5.52 1.78
C LYS A 129 10.92 -4.91 2.88
N LYS A 130 10.57 -5.71 3.87
CA LYS A 130 9.69 -5.34 4.97
C LYS A 130 10.38 -5.52 6.32
N GLU A 131 10.36 -4.49 7.17
CA GLU A 131 10.91 -4.49 8.53
C GLU A 131 9.82 -4.06 9.52
N LEU A 132 9.48 -4.93 10.48
CA LEU A 132 8.54 -4.58 11.55
C LEU A 132 9.23 -3.70 12.59
N LEU A 133 8.83 -2.43 12.68
CA LEU A 133 9.35 -1.47 13.65
C LEU A 133 8.61 -1.52 15.00
N GLY A 134 7.65 -2.44 15.16
CA GLY A 134 6.83 -2.56 16.37
C GLY A 134 5.42 -1.99 16.19
N LYS A 135 4.91 -1.35 17.23
CA LYS A 135 3.58 -0.75 17.22
C LYS A 135 3.64 0.73 17.56
N GLU A 136 2.80 1.52 16.91
CA GLU A 136 2.66 2.96 17.14
C GLU A 136 1.18 3.32 17.33
N THR A 137 0.92 4.35 18.14
CA THR A 137 -0.44 4.88 18.32
C THR A 137 -0.59 6.15 17.51
N ILE A 138 -1.60 6.19 16.65
CA ILE A 138 -1.99 7.36 15.85
C ILE A 138 -3.47 7.64 16.12
N GLU A 139 -3.82 8.87 16.44
CA GLU A 139 -5.19 9.29 16.79
C GLU A 139 -5.85 8.36 17.84
N GLY A 140 -5.09 7.93 18.86
CA GLY A 140 -5.57 7.06 19.95
C GLY A 140 -5.71 5.59 19.60
N LYS A 141 -5.48 5.17 18.35
CA LYS A 141 -5.58 3.78 17.90
C LYS A 141 -4.20 3.17 17.62
N ARG A 142 -4.04 1.87 17.90
CA ARG A 142 -2.76 1.15 17.75
C ARG A 142 -2.63 0.53 16.36
N TYR A 143 -1.44 0.63 15.79
CA TYR A 143 -1.08 0.10 14.47
C TYR A 143 0.24 -0.66 14.53
N HIS A 144 0.38 -1.71 13.72
CA HIS A 144 1.68 -2.27 13.39
C HIS A 144 2.38 -1.31 12.44
N LYS A 145 3.60 -0.92 12.78
CA LYS A 145 4.42 -0.02 11.97
C LYS A 145 5.44 -0.82 11.20
N ILE A 146 5.40 -0.73 9.89
CA ILE A 146 6.28 -1.49 8.98
C ILE A 146 7.01 -0.51 8.07
N LYS A 147 8.34 -0.58 8.10
CA LYS A 147 9.20 0.09 7.12
C LYS A 147 9.31 -0.78 5.88
N VAL A 148 9.23 -0.16 4.72
CA VAL A 148 9.39 -0.80 3.42
C VAL A 148 10.47 -0.08 2.63
N THR A 149 11.38 -0.87 2.07
CA THR A 149 12.42 -0.44 1.14
C THR A 149 12.44 -1.38 -0.06
N PHE A 150 13.19 -1.04 -1.11
CA PHE A 150 13.20 -1.83 -2.33
C PHE A 150 14.64 -2.25 -2.67
N ASP A 151 14.77 -3.42 -3.29
CA ASP A 151 16.01 -3.80 -3.94
C ASP A 151 16.22 -2.96 -5.19
N GLN A 152 17.44 -2.56 -5.47
CA GLN A 152 17.80 -1.84 -6.68
C GLN A 152 17.39 -2.62 -7.94
N ASN A 153 17.54 -3.94 -7.92
CA ASN A 153 17.08 -4.80 -8.99
C ASN A 153 15.56 -5.06 -8.84
N GLY A 154 14.76 -4.44 -9.68
CA GLY A 154 13.30 -4.55 -9.67
C GLY A 154 12.57 -3.47 -8.87
N GLY A 155 13.27 -2.64 -8.10
CA GLY A 155 12.70 -1.53 -7.30
C GLY A 155 12.33 -0.28 -8.12
N GLY A 156 12.72 -0.24 -9.40
CA GLY A 156 12.48 0.93 -10.24
C GLY A 156 13.55 2.02 -10.04
N GLU A 157 13.27 3.24 -10.52
CA GLU A 157 14.18 4.38 -10.36
C GLU A 157 14.22 4.92 -8.92
N ASP A 158 13.09 4.80 -8.21
CA ASP A 158 12.90 5.32 -6.83
C ASP A 158 13.19 4.22 -5.79
N TYR A 159 14.11 3.27 -6.08
CA TYR A 159 14.43 2.13 -5.20
C TYR A 159 15.02 2.57 -3.85
N ASP A 160 15.59 3.75 -3.75
CA ASP A 160 16.16 4.34 -2.53
C ASP A 160 15.13 5.08 -1.67
N ASP A 161 13.89 5.20 -2.15
CA ASP A 161 12.79 5.75 -1.37
C ASP A 161 12.47 4.84 -0.16
N VAL A 162 12.17 5.48 0.96
CA VAL A 162 11.76 4.80 2.18
C VAL A 162 10.27 5.01 2.39
N TYR A 163 9.53 3.91 2.57
CA TYR A 163 8.12 3.93 2.91
C TYR A 163 7.90 3.45 4.34
N VAL A 164 6.87 3.96 5.00
CA VAL A 164 6.38 3.50 6.30
C VAL A 164 4.87 3.29 6.20
N TYR A 165 4.41 2.13 6.63
CA TYR A 165 2.99 1.78 6.65
C TYR A 165 2.52 1.51 8.06
N TRP A 166 1.30 1.89 8.37
CA TRP A 166 0.63 1.59 9.63
C TRP A 166 -0.60 0.73 9.35
N PHE A 167 -0.50 -0.54 9.76
CA PHE A 167 -1.56 -1.53 9.64
C PHE A 167 -2.31 -1.63 10.97
N ASP A 168 -3.62 -1.56 10.92
CA ASP A 168 -4.48 -1.75 12.09
C ASP A 168 -4.18 -3.08 12.79
N VAL A 169 -4.08 -3.09 14.12
CA VAL A 169 -3.72 -4.31 14.87
C VAL A 169 -4.82 -5.37 14.93
N GLU A 170 -6.07 -5.01 14.63
CA GLU A 170 -7.24 -5.88 14.71
C GLU A 170 -7.62 -6.45 13.34
N ASN A 171 -7.64 -5.61 12.30
CA ASN A 171 -8.11 -5.98 10.97
C ASN A 171 -7.04 -5.90 9.87
N PHE A 172 -5.79 -5.61 10.22
CA PHE A 172 -4.63 -5.55 9.31
C PHE A 172 -4.76 -4.58 8.13
N LYS A 173 -5.73 -3.68 8.14
CA LYS A 173 -5.91 -2.70 7.07
C LYS A 173 -4.84 -1.62 7.13
N PRO A 174 -4.20 -1.25 6.01
CA PRO A 174 -3.28 -0.11 5.95
C PRO A 174 -4.10 1.18 6.02
N MET A 175 -3.99 1.89 7.14
CA MET A 175 -4.74 3.13 7.40
C MET A 175 -3.90 4.38 7.17
N TYR A 176 -2.59 4.26 7.34
CA TYR A 176 -1.65 5.35 7.07
C TYR A 176 -0.45 4.83 6.29
N LEU A 177 0.11 5.68 5.47
CA LEU A 177 1.39 5.46 4.83
C LEU A 177 2.18 6.76 4.76
N ALA A 178 3.49 6.66 4.80
CA ALA A 178 4.39 7.76 4.54
C ALA A 178 5.50 7.34 3.60
N TYR A 179 6.10 8.28 2.90
CA TYR A 179 7.28 8.03 2.09
C TYR A 179 8.14 9.28 1.94
N SER A 180 9.45 9.04 1.82
CA SER A 180 10.41 10.02 1.34
C SER A 180 10.68 9.80 -0.14
N PHE A 181 10.99 10.86 -0.87
CA PHE A 181 11.34 10.82 -2.29
C PHE A 181 12.42 11.83 -2.60
N HIS A 182 13.23 11.58 -3.63
CA HIS A 182 14.40 12.38 -3.98
C HIS A 182 14.24 13.21 -5.26
N VAL A 183 13.27 12.87 -6.10
CA VAL A 183 12.99 13.59 -7.35
C VAL A 183 12.41 14.99 -7.10
N ASP A 184 12.61 15.91 -8.05
CA ASP A 184 12.09 17.29 -8.01
C ASP A 184 12.40 18.07 -6.70
N GLY A 185 13.60 17.87 -6.16
CA GLY A 185 14.06 18.52 -4.93
C GLY A 185 13.72 17.78 -3.65
N GLY A 186 13.15 16.60 -3.75
CA GLY A 186 12.88 15.71 -2.63
C GLY A 186 11.74 16.13 -1.72
N GLY A 187 11.48 15.32 -0.70
CA GLY A 187 10.50 15.62 0.31
C GLY A 187 9.86 14.39 0.92
N GLN A 188 8.86 14.65 1.77
CA GLN A 188 8.12 13.59 2.44
C GLN A 188 6.62 13.81 2.26
N ARG A 189 5.88 12.70 2.27
CA ARG A 189 4.42 12.71 2.30
C ARG A 189 3.93 11.76 3.39
N PHE A 190 2.80 12.11 3.97
CA PHE A 190 2.04 11.26 4.87
C PHE A 190 0.61 11.22 4.36
N ARG A 191 0.03 10.02 4.27
CA ARG A 191 -1.32 9.82 3.78
C ARG A 191 -2.16 9.11 4.84
N LYS A 192 -3.35 9.67 5.11
CA LYS A 192 -4.38 9.07 5.95
C LYS A 192 -5.48 8.52 5.06
N ALA A 193 -5.76 7.23 5.14
CA ALA A 193 -6.84 6.59 4.39
C ALA A 193 -8.20 6.97 4.96
N TYR A 194 -9.16 7.23 4.07
CA TYR A 194 -10.57 7.44 4.41
C TYR A 194 -11.46 6.91 3.28
N ASN A 195 -12.78 7.00 3.45
CA ASN A 195 -13.78 6.57 2.45
C ASN A 195 -13.50 5.16 1.92
N GLU A 196 -13.29 4.21 2.85
CA GLU A 196 -13.06 2.81 2.49
C GLU A 196 -14.29 2.21 1.83
N ARG A 197 -14.07 1.51 0.72
CA ARG A 197 -15.11 0.81 -0.02
C ARG A 197 -14.57 -0.44 -0.69
N TYR A 198 -15.44 -1.43 -0.84
CA TYR A 198 -15.16 -2.65 -1.58
C TYR A 198 -15.99 -2.68 -2.86
N VAL A 199 -15.33 -2.88 -3.99
CA VAL A 199 -15.98 -3.06 -5.29
C VAL A 199 -15.61 -4.45 -5.79
N ASN A 200 -16.62 -5.31 -5.92
CA ASN A 200 -16.46 -6.74 -6.26
C ASN A 200 -15.33 -7.44 -5.47
N GLY A 201 -15.28 -7.16 -4.14
CA GLY A 201 -14.33 -7.79 -3.22
C GLY A 201 -12.95 -7.13 -3.14
N ILE A 202 -12.61 -6.15 -3.99
CA ILE A 202 -11.37 -5.40 -3.94
C ILE A 202 -11.55 -4.11 -3.15
N ARG A 203 -10.64 -3.87 -2.20
CA ARG A 203 -10.61 -2.69 -1.34
C ARG A 203 -10.06 -1.47 -2.07
N PHE A 204 -10.76 -0.35 -1.97
CA PHE A 204 -10.31 0.97 -2.39
C PHE A 204 -10.48 1.98 -1.25
N VAL A 205 -9.57 2.93 -1.18
CA VAL A 205 -9.62 4.04 -0.23
C VAL A 205 -9.23 5.35 -0.93
N ASP A 206 -9.66 6.44 -0.34
CA ASP A 206 -9.17 7.77 -0.64
C ASP A 206 -8.14 8.19 0.42
N TYR A 207 -7.35 9.24 0.15
CA TYR A 207 -6.34 9.70 1.10
C TYR A 207 -6.38 11.21 1.29
N ASP A 208 -6.33 11.65 2.54
CA ASP A 208 -5.81 12.96 2.88
C ASP A 208 -4.29 12.92 2.79
N ASN A 209 -3.68 13.79 2.00
CA ASN A 209 -2.26 13.81 1.70
C ASN A 209 -1.60 15.01 2.36
N TYR A 210 -0.69 14.75 3.28
CA TYR A 210 0.01 15.73 4.10
C TYR A 210 1.50 15.81 3.73
N LYS A 211 2.12 16.94 4.08
CA LYS A 211 3.57 17.10 4.12
C LYS A 211 4.00 17.58 5.52
N PRO A 212 5.20 17.24 5.99
CA PRO A 212 5.74 17.84 7.23
C PRO A 212 5.97 19.35 7.05
N LYS A 213 5.77 20.10 8.12
CA LYS A 213 6.10 21.53 8.19
C LYS A 213 7.61 21.73 8.11
N ASP A 214 8.38 20.84 8.72
CA ASP A 214 9.83 20.77 8.59
C ASP A 214 10.21 19.67 7.57
N LYS A 215 10.84 20.09 6.47
CA LYS A 215 11.24 19.19 5.36
C LYS A 215 12.33 18.18 5.74
N ASP A 216 13.11 18.48 6.78
CA ASP A 216 14.24 17.68 7.25
C ASP A 216 13.82 16.70 8.39
N SER A 217 12.51 16.54 8.61
CA SER A 217 11.96 15.60 9.58
C SER A 217 12.38 14.16 9.31
N ASP A 218 12.54 13.37 10.38
CA ASP A 218 12.75 11.93 10.25
C ASP A 218 11.46 11.24 9.80
N ILE A 219 11.51 10.58 8.63
CA ILE A 219 10.37 9.83 8.07
C ILE A 219 9.83 8.77 9.04
N LEU A 220 10.68 8.21 9.90
CA LEU A 220 10.26 7.24 10.89
C LEU A 220 9.46 7.86 12.05
N GLN A 221 9.53 9.17 12.23
CA GLN A 221 8.79 9.90 13.28
C GLN A 221 7.53 10.60 12.75
N ILE A 222 7.24 10.50 11.46
CA ILE A 222 6.18 11.29 10.81
C ILE A 222 4.77 10.99 11.39
N GLY A 223 4.52 9.76 11.87
CA GLY A 223 3.28 9.42 12.57
C GLY A 223 3.10 10.19 13.89
N GLN A 224 4.21 10.44 14.63
CA GLN A 224 4.20 11.27 15.83
C GLN A 224 4.03 12.76 15.50
N LEU A 225 4.62 13.21 14.39
CA LEU A 225 4.42 14.58 13.90
C LEU A 225 2.95 14.82 13.52
N PHE A 226 2.29 13.82 12.94
CA PHE A 226 0.86 13.86 12.66
C PHE A 226 0.02 14.02 13.94
N ASN A 227 0.30 13.23 14.98
CA ASN A 227 -0.37 13.36 16.29
C ASN A 227 -0.18 14.73 16.95
N LYS A 228 0.93 15.41 16.67
CA LYS A 228 1.26 16.74 17.19
C LYS A 228 0.77 17.88 16.30
N GLU A 229 0.03 17.59 15.23
CA GLU A 229 -0.42 18.58 14.25
C GLU A 229 0.75 19.34 13.55
N GLU A 230 1.91 18.68 13.44
CA GLU A 230 3.11 19.21 12.78
C GLU A 230 3.15 18.88 11.27
N LEU A 231 2.07 18.32 10.73
CA LEU A 231 1.87 18.12 9.30
C LEU A 231 0.84 19.11 8.75
N GLU A 232 0.98 19.47 7.48
CA GLU A 232 0.10 20.36 6.73
C GLU A 232 -0.64 19.56 5.66
N LEU A 233 -1.98 19.68 5.58
CA LEU A 233 -2.77 19.09 4.53
C LEU A 233 -2.44 19.75 3.19
N LEU A 234 -1.92 18.96 2.25
CA LEU A 234 -1.50 19.42 0.94
C LEU A 234 -2.60 19.23 -0.13
N SER A 235 -3.29 18.10 -0.10
CA SER A 235 -4.31 17.74 -1.10
C SER A 235 -5.12 16.53 -0.66
N LYS A 236 -6.21 16.28 -1.38
CA LYS A 236 -6.95 15.01 -1.32
C LYS A 236 -6.66 14.16 -2.54
N ILE A 237 -6.63 12.85 -2.36
CA ILE A 237 -6.48 11.85 -3.39
C ILE A 237 -7.76 11.03 -3.37
N GLU A 238 -8.63 11.27 -4.32
CA GLU A 238 -9.95 10.65 -4.41
C GLU A 238 -10.06 9.85 -5.70
N LEU A 239 -10.51 8.61 -5.59
CA LEU A 239 -10.75 7.73 -6.72
C LEU A 239 -12.25 7.73 -7.02
N THR A 240 -12.60 7.98 -8.28
CA THR A 240 -14.01 7.97 -8.74
C THR A 240 -14.22 6.92 -9.82
N ASP A 241 -15.48 6.64 -10.16
CA ASP A 241 -15.91 5.72 -11.24
C ASP A 241 -15.22 4.34 -11.18
N ILE A 242 -15.05 3.82 -9.96
CA ILE A 242 -14.38 2.53 -9.74
C ILE A 242 -15.27 1.39 -10.25
N LYS A 243 -14.69 0.53 -11.09
CA LYS A 243 -15.29 -0.71 -11.56
C LYS A 243 -14.29 -1.83 -11.45
N VAL A 244 -14.78 -3.01 -11.13
CA VAL A 244 -14.01 -4.25 -11.08
C VAL A 244 -14.79 -5.30 -11.87
N GLU A 245 -14.17 -5.84 -12.89
CA GLU A 245 -14.75 -6.84 -13.78
C GLU A 245 -13.85 -8.08 -13.78
N GLN A 246 -14.42 -9.25 -13.89
CA GLN A 246 -13.66 -10.49 -14.06
C GLN A 246 -13.08 -10.51 -15.48
N ASP A 247 -11.78 -10.85 -15.61
CA ASP A 247 -11.11 -11.00 -16.90
C ASP A 247 -11.65 -12.17 -17.72
#